data_4d320b5739ed1a6803176f7a23b925d5
#
_entry.id   4d320b5739ed1a6803176f7a23b925d5
#
_cell.length_a   1.000
_cell.length_b   1.000
_cell.length_c   1.000
_cell.angle_alpha   90.00
_cell.angle_beta   90.00
_cell.angle_gamma   90.00
#
_symmetry.space_group_name_H-M   'P 1'
#
loop_
_entity.id
_entity.type
_entity.pdbx_description
1 polymer ?
#
loop_
_entity_poly.entity_id
_entity_poly.type
_entity_poly.pdbx_seq_one_letter_code
_entity_poly.pdbx_strand_id
1 'polypeptide(L)'
;MQTVLDEIRGLIEGPMKEMDIIVDSIDYVLENNYHFLKIVLDKVNGIDLDTIVEATNVINPILDEHDLIEDEYILDISSKERG
;
A
#
# COMPACT_ATOMS: atom_id res chain seq x y z
N MET A 1 -15.31 1.88 5.80
CA MET A 1 -13.85 1.78 5.55
C MET A 1 -13.50 0.89 4.35
N GLN A 2 -14.23 -0.21 4.14
CA GLN A 2 -13.94 -1.08 3.00
C GLN A 2 -14.00 -0.35 1.64
N THR A 3 -14.98 0.54 1.48
CA THR A 3 -15.11 1.34 0.24
C THR A 3 -13.86 2.20 0.00
N VAL A 4 -13.32 2.80 1.06
CA VAL A 4 -12.11 3.62 0.97
C VAL A 4 -10.91 2.74 0.59
N LEU A 5 -10.79 1.56 1.18
CA LEU A 5 -9.72 0.63 0.84
C LEU A 5 -9.81 0.17 -0.61
N ASP A 6 -11.03 -0.06 -1.11
CA ASP A 6 -11.26 -0.42 -2.50
C ASP A 6 -10.85 0.72 -3.45
N GLU A 7 -11.15 1.96 -3.07
CA GLU A 7 -10.72 3.12 -3.85
C GLU A 7 -9.20 3.25 -3.89
N ILE A 8 -8.55 3.04 -2.74
CA ILE A 8 -7.09 3.08 -2.65
C ILE A 8 -6.49 2.02 -3.57
N ARG A 9 -7.02 0.79 -3.52
CA ARG A 9 -6.57 -0.29 -4.39
C ARG A 9 -6.68 0.12 -5.86
N GLY A 10 -7.81 0.69 -6.24
CA GLY A 10 -8.02 1.13 -7.62
C GLY A 10 -7.04 2.21 -8.07
N LEU A 11 -6.60 3.07 -7.15
CA LEU A 11 -5.67 4.14 -7.46
C LEU A 11 -4.22 3.65 -7.61
N ILE A 12 -3.82 2.67 -6.80
CA ILE A 12 -2.42 2.22 -6.79
C ILE A 12 -2.15 1.00 -7.66
N GLU A 13 -3.19 0.21 -7.95
CA GLU A 13 -3.04 -1.05 -8.68
C GLU A 13 -2.45 -0.85 -10.09
N GLY A 14 -2.91 0.17 -10.81
CA GLY A 14 -2.39 0.50 -12.13
C GLY A 14 -0.91 0.82 -12.13
N PRO A 15 -0.47 1.82 -11.35
CA PRO A 15 0.96 2.14 -11.23
C PRO A 15 1.81 0.97 -10.74
N MET A 16 1.29 0.17 -9.81
CA MET A 16 2.01 -1.01 -9.31
C MET A 16 2.17 -2.05 -10.42
N LYS A 17 1.13 -2.26 -11.21
CA LYS A 17 1.17 -3.19 -12.34
C LYS A 17 2.24 -2.78 -13.36
N GLU A 18 2.41 -1.48 -13.60
CA GLU A 18 3.45 -0.98 -14.49
C GLU A 18 4.85 -1.31 -13.98
N MET A 19 5.00 -1.51 -12.68
CA MET A 19 6.25 -1.92 -12.04
C MET A 19 6.35 -3.44 -11.86
N ASP A 20 5.39 -4.20 -12.44
CA ASP A 20 5.27 -5.65 -12.26
C ASP A 20 5.03 -6.03 -10.80
N ILE A 21 4.39 -5.17 -10.05
CA ILE A 21 4.07 -5.39 -8.65
C ILE A 21 2.59 -5.73 -8.49
N ILE A 22 2.31 -6.70 -7.64
CA ILE A 22 0.95 -7.13 -7.31
C ILE A 22 0.60 -6.54 -5.93
N VAL A 23 -0.56 -5.90 -5.84
CA VAL A 23 -1.10 -5.46 -4.55
C VAL A 23 -1.82 -6.65 -3.93
N ASP A 24 -1.18 -7.30 -2.96
CA ASP A 24 -1.70 -8.52 -2.33
C ASP A 24 -2.86 -8.21 -1.38
N SER A 25 -2.67 -7.25 -0.48
CA SER A 25 -3.71 -6.86 0.46
C SER A 25 -3.55 -5.43 0.92
N ILE A 26 -4.66 -4.84 1.36
CA ILE A 26 -4.70 -3.51 1.96
C ILE A 26 -5.58 -3.60 3.19
N ASP A 27 -5.05 -3.19 4.35
CA ASP A 27 -5.77 -3.18 5.61
C ASP A 27 -5.57 -1.86 6.34
N TYR A 28 -6.59 -1.45 7.10
CA TYR A 28 -6.52 -0.27 7.93
C TYR A 28 -6.83 -0.69 9.36
N VAL A 29 -5.83 -0.59 10.23
CA VAL A 29 -5.92 -1.12 11.58
C VAL A 29 -5.49 -0.09 12.61
N LEU A 30 -6.01 -0.24 13.84
CA LEU A 30 -5.63 0.59 14.98
C LEU A 30 -4.79 -0.26 15.91
N GLU A 31 -3.53 0.15 16.14
CA GLU A 31 -2.61 -0.52 17.05
C GLU A 31 -1.94 0.53 17.93
N ASN A 32 -1.91 0.32 19.23
CA ASN A 32 -1.27 1.22 20.19
C ASN A 32 -1.72 2.68 20.04
N ASN A 33 -3.01 2.90 19.76
CA ASN A 33 -3.61 4.22 19.55
C ASN A 33 -3.16 4.91 18.24
N TYR A 34 -2.50 4.18 17.33
CA TYR A 34 -2.12 4.69 16.02
C TYR A 34 -2.85 3.95 14.93
N HIS A 35 -3.28 4.69 13.92
CA HIS A 35 -3.87 4.08 12.72
C HIS A 35 -2.77 3.72 11.75
N PHE A 36 -2.83 2.50 11.22
CA PHE A 36 -1.89 2.00 10.22
C PHE A 36 -2.63 1.64 8.95
N LEU A 37 -2.16 2.15 7.83
CA LEU A 37 -2.61 1.68 6.52
C LEU A 37 -1.54 0.68 6.04
N LYS A 38 -1.89 -0.60 6.11
CA LYS A 38 -0.96 -1.68 5.78
C LYS A 38 -1.21 -2.15 4.35
N ILE A 39 -0.20 -2.03 3.52
CA ILE A 39 -0.26 -2.48 2.13
C ILE A 39 0.80 -3.55 1.93
N VAL A 40 0.36 -4.73 1.54
CA VAL A 40 1.27 -5.86 1.28
C VAL A 40 1.43 -6.01 -0.22
N LEU A 41 2.66 -6.00 -0.69
CA LEU A 41 2.99 -6.10 -2.10
C LEU A 41 3.70 -7.42 -2.40
N ASP A 42 3.55 -7.90 -3.62
CA ASP A 42 4.20 -9.11 -4.08
C ASP A 42 4.71 -8.90 -5.50
N LYS A 43 5.61 -9.77 -5.92
CA LYS A 43 6.17 -9.77 -7.27
C LYS A 43 6.52 -11.20 -7.64
N VAL A 44 6.36 -11.57 -8.91
CA VAL A 44 6.47 -12.97 -9.37
C VAL A 44 7.76 -13.64 -8.93
N ASN A 45 8.89 -12.95 -9.05
CA ASN A 45 10.18 -13.51 -8.67
C ASN A 45 10.68 -12.99 -7.32
N GLY A 46 9.76 -12.56 -6.47
CA GLY A 46 10.07 -11.95 -5.20
C GLY A 46 10.23 -10.44 -5.31
N ILE A 47 10.11 -9.76 -4.20
CA ILE A 47 10.21 -8.31 -4.14
C ILE A 47 11.30 -7.94 -3.14
N ASP A 48 12.21 -7.08 -3.55
CA ASP A 48 13.31 -6.64 -2.69
C ASP A 48 13.01 -5.31 -2.02
N LEU A 49 13.87 -4.91 -1.09
CA LEU A 49 13.70 -3.68 -0.34
C LEU A 49 13.73 -2.44 -1.23
N ASP A 50 14.60 -2.41 -2.22
CA ASP A 50 14.68 -1.27 -3.15
C ASP A 50 13.36 -1.09 -3.91
N THR A 51 12.75 -2.19 -4.31
CA THR A 51 11.45 -2.15 -4.99
C THR A 51 10.36 -1.63 -4.05
N ILE A 52 10.38 -2.02 -2.77
CA ILE A 52 9.45 -1.53 -1.78
C ILE A 52 9.60 0.00 -1.62
N VAL A 53 10.83 0.50 -1.57
CA VAL A 53 11.08 1.94 -1.48
C VAL A 53 10.54 2.67 -2.72
N GLU A 54 10.79 2.13 -3.91
CA GLU A 54 10.26 2.73 -5.15
C GLU A 54 8.74 2.73 -5.15
N ALA A 55 8.13 1.63 -4.74
CA ALA A 55 6.66 1.52 -4.65
C ALA A 55 6.10 2.55 -3.67
N THR A 56 6.75 2.71 -2.52
CA THR A 56 6.34 3.70 -1.52
C THR A 56 6.40 5.11 -2.10
N ASN A 57 7.44 5.41 -2.85
CA ASN A 57 7.59 6.73 -3.48
C ASN A 57 6.54 7.01 -4.57
N VAL A 58 5.95 5.96 -5.13
CA VAL A 58 4.84 6.08 -6.07
C VAL A 58 3.49 6.17 -5.33
N ILE A 59 3.29 5.34 -4.34
CA ILE A 59 2.02 5.25 -3.61
C ILE A 59 1.77 6.48 -2.74
N ASN A 60 2.78 6.96 -2.03
CA ASN A 60 2.62 8.03 -1.07
C ASN A 60 2.05 9.32 -1.69
N PRO A 61 2.58 9.84 -2.82
CA PRO A 61 1.99 11.01 -3.46
C PRO A 61 0.54 10.80 -3.92
N ILE A 62 0.21 9.59 -4.37
CA ILE A 62 -1.16 9.27 -4.79
C ILE A 62 -2.12 9.39 -3.62
N LEU A 63 -1.75 8.85 -2.47
CA LEU A 63 -2.58 8.92 -1.27
C LEU A 63 -2.70 10.36 -0.75
N ASP A 64 -1.61 11.13 -0.79
CA ASP A 64 -1.63 12.52 -0.37
C ASP A 64 -2.54 13.36 -1.25
N GLU A 65 -2.51 13.14 -2.56
CA GLU A 65 -3.32 13.89 -3.51
C GLU A 65 -4.82 13.63 -3.33
N HIS A 66 -5.19 12.37 -3.10
CA HIS A 66 -6.60 11.99 -2.99
C HIS A 66 -7.17 12.13 -1.58
N ASP A 67 -6.32 12.09 -0.56
CA ASP A 67 -6.70 12.32 0.84
C ASP A 67 -7.99 11.61 1.26
N LEU A 68 -8.07 10.31 0.99
CA LEU A 68 -9.27 9.51 1.23
C LEU A 68 -9.50 9.16 2.69
N ILE A 69 -8.48 9.19 3.52
CA ILE A 69 -8.56 8.89 4.95
C ILE A 69 -8.38 10.19 5.72
N GLU A 70 -9.40 10.58 6.48
CA GLU A 70 -9.41 11.84 7.23
C GLU A 70 -8.46 11.83 8.43
N ASP A 71 -8.33 10.68 9.08
CA ASP A 71 -7.49 10.55 10.27
C ASP A 71 -6.00 10.47 9.89
N GLU A 72 -5.15 10.88 10.80
CA GLU A 72 -3.72 10.67 10.62
C GLU A 72 -3.44 9.18 10.68
N TYR A 73 -2.60 8.71 9.79
CA TYR A 73 -2.23 7.30 9.75
C TYR A 73 -0.77 7.12 9.36
N ILE A 74 -0.25 5.98 9.72
CA ILE A 74 1.11 5.57 9.35
C ILE A 74 1.01 4.63 8.15
N LEU A 75 1.71 4.96 7.07
CA LEU A 75 1.73 4.12 5.89
C LEU A 75 2.78 3.01 6.09
N ASP A 76 2.30 1.78 6.11
CA ASP A 76 3.15 0.60 6.30
C ASP A 76 3.08 -0.28 5.05
N ILE A 77 4.10 -0.21 4.21
CA ILE A 77 4.18 -1.00 2.98
C ILE A 77 5.22 -2.09 3.19
N SER A 78 4.82 -3.33 2.99
CA SER A 78 5.68 -4.48 3.19
C SER A 78 5.54 -5.47 2.05
N SER A 79 6.48 -6.41 1.98
CA SER A 79 6.43 -7.49 1.01
C SER A 79 5.69 -8.68 1.60
N LYS A 80 5.01 -9.42 0.72
CA LYS A 80 4.37 -10.66 1.12
C LYS A 80 5.42 -11.67 1.53
N GLU A 81 5.23 -12.25 2.71
CA GLU A 81 6.13 -13.31 3.17
C GLU A 81 5.85 -14.61 2.42
N ARG A 82 6.92 -15.22 1.97
CA ARG A 82 6.88 -16.54 1.33
C ARG A 82 7.64 -17.50 2.22
N GLY A 83 6.88 -18.20 3.05
CA GLY A 83 7.44 -19.13 4.01
C GLY A 83 7.78 -20.48 3.43
#